data_aa661a6ac762fa647981d1e2e6db9018
#
_entry.id   aa661a6ac762fa647981d1e2e6db9018
#
_cell.length_a   1.000
_cell.length_b   1.000
_cell.length_c   1.000
_cell.angle_alpha   90.00
_cell.angle_beta   90.00
_cell.angle_gamma   90.00
#
_symmetry.space_group_name_H-M   'P 1'
#
loop_
_entity.id
_entity.type
_entity.pdbx_description
1 polymer ?
#
loop_
_entity_poly.entity_id
_entity_poly.type
_entity_poly.pdbx_seq_one_letter_code
_entity_poly.pdbx_strand_id
1 'polypeptide(L)'
;MKIAYLGPKGTFTSTAANKLIKLDKYKDAVFLPCSDIEDVLYGTEEGRYDYGVVPVENSIEGSVNTSIDILINEVRLNVIYEIVLNINHNLAASSQLIKGEKIYSHPQALAQCRIFLKKNYPVAEKI
;
A
#
# COMPACT_ATOMS: atom_id res chain seq x y z
N MET A 1 -17.28 14.83 -0.10
CA MET A 1 -15.92 14.72 0.42
C MET A 1 -15.13 13.78 -0.48
N LYS A 2 -13.93 14.20 -0.91
CA LYS A 2 -13.02 13.42 -1.77
C LYS A 2 -11.78 13.02 -1.00
N ILE A 3 -11.45 11.74 -0.99
CA ILE A 3 -10.25 11.20 -0.35
C ILE A 3 -9.36 10.57 -1.42
N ALA A 4 -8.23 11.19 -1.70
CA ALA A 4 -7.23 10.63 -2.61
C ALA A 4 -6.37 9.57 -1.92
N TYR A 5 -5.88 8.59 -2.65
CA TYR A 5 -4.94 7.61 -2.12
C TYR A 5 -3.99 7.10 -3.22
N LEU A 6 -2.78 6.70 -2.83
CA LEU A 6 -1.86 6.05 -3.78
C LEU A 6 -2.48 4.75 -4.28
N GLY A 7 -2.82 4.73 -5.58
CA GLY A 7 -3.40 3.59 -6.27
C GLY A 7 -2.39 2.52 -6.67
N PRO A 8 -2.84 1.58 -7.49
CA PRO A 8 -4.22 1.38 -7.94
C PRO A 8 -5.14 0.80 -6.84
N LYS A 9 -6.42 0.64 -7.18
CA LYS A 9 -7.38 -0.08 -6.33
C LYS A 9 -6.89 -1.52 -6.08
N GLY A 10 -7.04 -2.01 -4.84
CA GLY A 10 -6.57 -3.35 -4.43
C GLY A 10 -5.18 -3.37 -3.78
N THR A 11 -4.48 -2.24 -3.70
CA THR A 11 -3.21 -2.11 -2.98
C THR A 11 -3.41 -2.02 -1.46
N PHE A 12 -2.33 -2.12 -0.69
CA PHE A 12 -2.37 -1.91 0.76
C PHE A 12 -2.82 -0.48 1.12
N THR A 13 -2.38 0.53 0.36
CA THR A 13 -2.84 1.91 0.56
C THR A 13 -4.34 2.05 0.27
N SER A 14 -4.86 1.38 -0.76
CA SER A 14 -6.29 1.27 -1.00
C SER A 14 -7.04 0.64 0.19
N THR A 15 -6.46 -0.41 0.78
CA THR A 15 -7.03 -1.08 1.96
C THR A 15 -7.01 -0.15 3.18
N ALA A 16 -5.93 0.62 3.37
CA ALA A 16 -5.83 1.63 4.43
C ALA A 16 -6.90 2.72 4.25
N ALA A 17 -7.01 3.27 3.05
CA ALA A 17 -8.04 4.28 2.73
C ALA A 17 -9.46 3.75 3.03
N ASN A 18 -9.76 2.51 2.63
CA ASN A 18 -11.06 1.90 2.88
C ASN A 18 -11.37 1.68 4.38
N LYS A 19 -10.36 1.61 5.26
CA LYS A 19 -10.62 1.58 6.72
C LYS A 19 -11.27 2.86 7.21
N LEU A 20 -11.03 4.00 6.57
CA LEU A 20 -11.65 5.28 6.95
C LEU A 20 -13.16 5.27 6.78
N ILE A 21 -13.72 4.48 5.83
CA ILE A 21 -15.17 4.36 5.63
C ILE A 21 -15.89 3.92 6.92
N LYS A 22 -15.21 3.17 7.78
CA LYS A 22 -15.77 2.71 9.06
C LYS A 22 -15.94 3.83 10.09
N LEU A 23 -15.37 4.99 9.84
CA LEU A 23 -15.57 6.18 10.66
C LEU A 23 -16.74 6.97 10.08
N ASP A 24 -17.75 7.26 10.88
CA ASP A 24 -18.98 7.95 10.46
C ASP A 24 -18.71 9.22 9.64
N LYS A 25 -17.64 9.94 9.99
CA LYS A 25 -17.21 11.15 9.28
C LYS A 25 -16.92 10.92 7.80
N TYR A 26 -16.50 9.72 7.39
CA TYR A 26 -16.01 9.43 6.05
C TYR A 26 -16.89 8.43 5.27
N LYS A 27 -18.02 8.01 5.84
CA LYS A 27 -18.90 6.99 5.25
C LYS A 27 -19.39 7.31 3.83
N ASP A 28 -19.63 8.59 3.56
CA ASP A 28 -20.12 9.09 2.27
C ASP A 28 -19.01 9.71 1.40
N ALA A 29 -17.74 9.44 1.73
CA ALA A 29 -16.61 9.95 0.98
C ALA A 29 -16.40 9.18 -0.32
N VAL A 30 -16.00 9.91 -1.37
CA VAL A 30 -15.54 9.32 -2.64
C VAL A 30 -14.04 9.09 -2.56
N PHE A 31 -13.61 7.83 -2.75
CA PHE A 31 -12.21 7.44 -2.71
C PHE A 31 -11.64 7.39 -4.13
N LEU A 32 -10.57 8.15 -4.37
CA LEU A 32 -9.98 8.38 -5.69
C LEU A 32 -8.55 7.83 -5.73
N PRO A 33 -8.25 6.84 -6.58
CA PRO A 33 -6.89 6.36 -6.76
C PRO A 33 -6.08 7.36 -7.58
N CYS A 34 -4.88 7.71 -7.12
CA CYS A 34 -3.89 8.51 -7.83
C CYS A 34 -2.72 7.65 -8.30
N SER A 35 -2.01 8.09 -9.33
CA SER A 35 -0.88 7.36 -9.92
C SER A 35 0.37 7.37 -9.05
N ASP A 36 0.59 8.43 -8.30
CA ASP A 36 1.78 8.69 -7.50
C ASP A 36 1.46 9.45 -6.20
N ILE A 37 2.45 9.53 -5.33
CA ILE A 37 2.36 10.19 -4.02
C ILE A 37 2.24 11.69 -4.17
N GLU A 38 2.94 12.24 -5.15
CA GLU A 38 2.95 13.67 -5.49
C GLU A 38 1.54 14.17 -5.80
N ASP A 39 0.80 13.47 -6.67
CA ASP A 39 -0.58 13.86 -7.01
C ASP A 39 -1.52 13.81 -5.80
N VAL A 40 -1.33 12.83 -4.90
CA VAL A 40 -2.11 12.77 -3.65
C VAL A 40 -1.83 13.98 -2.77
N LEU A 41 -0.55 14.29 -2.51
CA LEU A 41 -0.16 15.32 -1.54
C LEU A 41 -0.37 16.73 -2.09
N TYR A 42 0.11 17.03 -3.30
CA TYR A 42 -0.11 18.33 -3.92
C TYR A 42 -1.58 18.58 -4.22
N GLY A 43 -2.31 17.56 -4.70
CA GLY A 43 -3.74 17.69 -4.93
C GLY A 43 -4.56 17.95 -3.67
N THR A 44 -4.09 17.46 -2.52
CA THR A 44 -4.70 17.77 -1.23
C THR A 44 -4.34 19.20 -0.78
N GLU A 45 -3.09 19.64 -0.95
CA GLU A 45 -2.65 21.01 -0.67
C GLU A 45 -3.42 22.04 -1.50
N GLU A 46 -3.62 21.76 -2.79
CA GLU A 46 -4.34 22.59 -3.74
C GLU A 46 -5.87 22.57 -3.54
N GLY A 47 -6.40 21.72 -2.65
CA GLY A 47 -7.83 21.58 -2.40
C GLY A 47 -8.59 20.80 -3.47
N ARG A 48 -7.91 20.08 -4.37
CA ARG A 48 -8.55 19.13 -5.31
C ARG A 48 -9.18 17.96 -4.57
N TYR A 49 -8.56 17.58 -3.46
CA TYR A 49 -8.99 16.53 -2.53
C TYR A 49 -9.10 17.08 -1.12
N ASP A 50 -10.08 16.61 -0.34
CA ASP A 50 -10.27 17.02 1.05
C ASP A 50 -9.25 16.32 1.99
N TYR A 51 -8.81 15.11 1.63
CA TYR A 51 -7.83 14.30 2.36
C TYR A 51 -6.99 13.47 1.39
N GLY A 52 -5.74 13.19 1.80
CA GLY A 52 -4.83 12.28 1.12
C GLY A 52 -4.42 11.10 2.01
N VAL A 53 -4.27 9.91 1.43
CA VAL A 53 -3.75 8.73 2.10
C VAL A 53 -2.52 8.24 1.34
N VAL A 54 -1.37 8.31 1.99
CA VAL A 54 -0.07 7.90 1.44
C VAL A 54 0.65 6.93 2.37
N PRO A 55 1.48 6.02 1.85
CA PRO A 55 2.32 5.18 2.68
C PRO A 55 3.48 6.01 3.24
N VAL A 56 3.83 5.81 4.51
CA VAL A 56 4.97 6.50 5.15
C VAL A 56 6.06 5.53 5.60
N GLU A 57 5.69 4.27 5.86
CA GLU A 57 6.63 3.24 6.29
C GLU A 57 6.17 1.85 5.86
N ASN A 58 7.16 1.00 5.59
CA ASN A 58 7.00 -0.42 5.39
C ASN A 58 7.99 -1.14 6.29
N SER A 59 7.54 -2.09 7.10
CA SER A 59 8.32 -2.78 8.14
C SER A 59 9.63 -3.43 7.66
N ILE A 60 9.82 -3.61 6.36
CA ILE A 60 11.02 -4.24 5.79
C ILE A 60 11.88 -3.25 5.00
N GLU A 61 11.28 -2.40 4.20
CA GLU A 61 12.02 -1.38 3.43
C GLU A 61 12.27 -0.10 4.23
N GLY A 62 11.57 0.06 5.36
CA GLY A 62 11.65 1.28 6.16
C GLY A 62 10.79 2.40 5.61
N SER A 63 11.28 3.62 5.74
CA SER A 63 10.56 4.84 5.39
C SER A 63 10.30 4.98 3.88
N VAL A 64 9.12 5.45 3.52
CA VAL A 64 8.81 5.90 2.16
C VAL A 64 9.25 7.35 2.05
N ASN A 65 10.52 7.54 1.64
CA ASN A 65 11.18 8.86 1.67
C ASN A 65 10.39 9.92 0.89
N THR A 66 9.85 9.59 -0.28
CA THR A 66 9.04 10.53 -1.08
C THR A 66 7.88 11.14 -0.28
N SER A 67 7.10 10.31 0.45
CA SER A 67 6.00 10.82 1.28
C SER A 67 6.49 11.75 2.39
N ILE A 68 7.58 11.35 3.04
CA ILE A 68 8.13 12.09 4.19
C ILE A 68 8.75 13.39 3.71
N ASP A 69 9.53 13.37 2.63
CA ASP A 69 10.22 14.54 2.08
C ASP A 69 9.20 15.61 1.64
N ILE A 70 8.15 15.22 0.92
CA ILE A 70 7.10 16.16 0.51
C ILE A 70 6.35 16.73 1.72
N LEU A 71 5.95 15.87 2.67
CA LEU A 71 5.23 16.31 3.87
C LEU A 71 6.03 17.27 4.74
N ILE A 72 7.37 17.12 4.80
CA ILE A 72 8.24 17.99 5.63
C ILE A 72 8.61 19.26 4.91
N ASN A 73 8.92 19.18 3.60
CA ASN A 73 9.63 20.25 2.91
C ASN A 73 8.78 21.04 1.90
N GLU A 74 7.68 20.44 1.39
CA GLU A 74 7.04 20.96 0.18
C GLU A 74 5.57 21.37 0.37
N VAL A 75 4.85 20.75 1.32
CA VAL A 75 3.43 21.03 1.56
C VAL A 75 3.17 21.46 3.01
N ARG A 76 2.07 22.17 3.23
CA ARG A 76 1.62 22.61 4.57
C ARG A 76 0.43 21.80 5.06
N LEU A 77 0.50 20.48 4.90
CA LEU A 77 -0.55 19.56 5.30
C LEU A 77 -0.34 19.07 6.74
N ASN A 78 -1.44 18.83 7.44
CA ASN A 78 -1.39 18.21 8.76
C ASN A 78 -1.69 16.72 8.67
N VAL A 79 -0.83 15.89 9.25
CA VAL A 79 -1.10 14.46 9.43
C VAL A 79 -2.10 14.30 10.58
N ILE A 80 -3.27 13.79 10.29
CA ILE A 80 -4.39 13.69 11.23
C ILE A 80 -4.69 12.26 11.70
N TYR A 81 -4.24 11.25 10.94
CA TYR A 81 -4.39 9.84 11.27
C TYR A 81 -3.17 9.04 10.86
N GLU A 82 -2.84 8.04 11.66
CA GLU A 82 -1.97 6.93 11.31
C GLU A 82 -2.81 5.66 11.14
N ILE A 83 -2.59 4.93 10.04
CA ILE A 83 -3.30 3.68 9.75
C ILE A 83 -2.28 2.56 9.63
N VAL A 84 -2.22 1.70 10.63
CA VAL A 84 -1.35 0.51 10.61
C VAL A 84 -2.11 -0.67 10.01
N LEU A 85 -1.48 -1.35 9.04
CA LEU A 85 -1.99 -2.58 8.42
C LEU A 85 -1.09 -3.76 8.75
N ASN A 86 -1.68 -4.83 9.26
CA ASN A 86 -1.00 -6.12 9.30
C ASN A 86 -1.02 -6.73 7.90
N ILE A 87 0.16 -6.98 7.35
CA ILE A 87 0.32 -7.58 6.02
C ILE A 87 0.53 -9.08 6.16
N ASN A 88 -0.39 -9.87 5.61
CA ASN A 88 -0.28 -11.31 5.52
C ASN A 88 -0.19 -11.73 4.05
N HIS A 89 0.94 -12.29 3.64
CA HIS A 89 1.10 -12.81 2.29
C HIS A 89 0.42 -14.17 2.15
N ASN A 90 -0.23 -14.38 1.01
CA ASN A 90 -0.86 -15.65 0.66
C ASN A 90 -0.25 -16.16 -0.65
N LEU A 91 0.01 -17.46 -0.70
CA LEU A 91 0.38 -18.12 -1.95
C LEU A 91 -0.90 -18.58 -2.64
N ALA A 92 -1.11 -18.13 -3.88
CA ALA A 92 -2.28 -18.47 -4.68
C ALA A 92 -1.86 -19.21 -5.95
N ALA A 93 -2.70 -20.14 -6.39
CA ALA A 93 -2.51 -20.86 -7.63
C ALA A 93 -3.88 -21.16 -8.27
N SER A 94 -3.91 -21.34 -9.59
CA SER A 94 -5.11 -21.72 -10.34
C SER A 94 -5.46 -23.21 -10.20
N SER A 95 -4.50 -24.02 -9.73
CA SER A 95 -4.64 -25.47 -9.52
C SER A 95 -3.85 -25.90 -8.29
N GLN A 96 -3.83 -27.19 -7.98
CA GLN A 96 -3.00 -27.71 -6.92
C GLN A 96 -1.51 -27.44 -7.21
N LEU A 97 -0.81 -26.80 -6.28
CA LEU A 97 0.61 -26.47 -6.41
C LEU A 97 1.46 -27.74 -6.50
N ILE A 98 2.17 -27.87 -7.62
CA ILE A 98 3.13 -28.96 -7.85
C ILE A 98 4.53 -28.44 -7.43
N LYS A 99 5.29 -29.27 -6.69
CA LYS A 99 6.67 -28.94 -6.32
C LYS A 99 7.52 -28.77 -7.59
N GLY A 100 8.17 -27.60 -7.74
CA GLY A 100 9.01 -27.29 -8.89
C GLY A 100 8.45 -26.25 -9.85
N GLU A 101 7.27 -25.70 -9.58
CA GLU A 101 6.69 -24.61 -10.38
C GLU A 101 7.38 -23.26 -10.12
N LYS A 102 7.06 -22.28 -10.99
CA LYS A 102 7.52 -20.91 -10.83
C LYS A 102 6.61 -20.14 -9.90
N ILE A 103 7.20 -19.34 -9.00
CA ILE A 103 6.50 -18.46 -8.08
C ILE A 103 6.78 -17.02 -8.49
N TYR A 104 5.74 -16.31 -8.90
CA TYR A 104 5.80 -14.93 -9.35
C TYR A 104 5.36 -14.00 -8.23
N SER A 105 6.17 -13.00 -7.90
CA SER A 105 5.77 -11.92 -7.01
C SER A 105 6.76 -10.76 -7.06
N HIS A 106 6.38 -9.63 -6.48
CA HIS A 106 7.31 -8.54 -6.26
C HIS A 106 8.52 -9.04 -5.42
N PRO A 107 9.76 -8.64 -5.73
CA PRO A 107 10.96 -9.08 -5.02
C PRO A 107 10.87 -8.94 -3.50
N GLN A 108 10.24 -7.87 -3.03
CA GLN A 108 10.01 -7.61 -1.61
C GLN A 108 9.13 -8.69 -0.95
N ALA A 109 8.03 -9.10 -1.59
CA ALA A 109 7.15 -10.15 -1.06
C ALA A 109 7.88 -11.51 -1.04
N LEU A 110 8.69 -11.81 -2.07
CA LEU A 110 9.54 -13.00 -2.10
C LEU A 110 10.56 -13.01 -0.95
N ALA A 111 11.19 -11.85 -0.67
CA ALA A 111 12.14 -11.71 0.42
C ALA A 111 11.47 -11.93 1.79
N GLN A 112 10.28 -11.37 2.00
CA GLN A 112 9.49 -11.56 3.22
C GLN A 112 9.09 -13.02 3.43
N CYS A 113 8.73 -13.72 2.36
CA CYS A 113 8.30 -15.12 2.41
C CYS A 113 9.46 -16.12 2.29
N ARG A 114 10.73 -15.66 2.23
CA ARG A 114 11.91 -16.48 1.93
C ARG A 114 12.01 -17.76 2.75
N ILE A 115 11.81 -17.69 4.06
CA ILE A 115 11.93 -18.87 4.96
C ILE A 115 10.84 -19.89 4.63
N PHE A 116 9.61 -19.43 4.48
CA PHE A 116 8.47 -20.28 4.10
C PHE A 116 8.69 -20.93 2.73
N LEU A 117 9.10 -20.16 1.73
CA LEU A 117 9.33 -20.63 0.38
C LEU A 117 10.49 -21.64 0.32
N LYS A 118 11.58 -21.38 1.05
CA LYS A 118 12.71 -22.31 1.13
C LYS A 118 12.33 -23.65 1.76
N LYS A 119 11.47 -23.62 2.79
CA LYS A 119 11.03 -24.82 3.50
C LYS A 119 10.02 -25.65 2.68
N ASN A 120 9.04 -25.02 2.05
CA ASN A 120 7.89 -25.70 1.44
C ASN A 120 8.03 -25.87 -0.08
N TYR A 121 8.78 -24.98 -0.75
CA TYR A 121 8.99 -24.94 -2.21
C TYR A 121 10.47 -24.74 -2.56
N PRO A 122 11.38 -25.66 -2.11
CA PRO A 122 12.84 -25.48 -2.23
C PRO A 122 13.32 -25.43 -3.69
N VAL A 123 12.65 -26.13 -4.60
CA VAL A 123 13.01 -26.25 -6.01
C VAL A 123 12.26 -25.27 -6.93
N ALA A 124 11.29 -24.51 -6.39
CA ALA A 124 10.56 -23.56 -7.18
C ALA A 124 11.44 -22.36 -7.56
N GLU A 125 11.39 -21.97 -8.83
CA GLU A 125 12.01 -20.73 -9.31
C GLU A 125 11.21 -19.52 -8.79
N LYS A 126 11.88 -18.51 -8.24
CA LYS A 126 11.27 -17.27 -7.75
C LYS A 126 11.54 -16.18 -8.79
N ILE A 127 10.48 -15.60 -9.34
CA ILE A 127 10.53 -14.62 -10.43
C ILE A 127 9.85 -13.34 -10.00
#